data_f59ed06d8be07a274b7002a0d5363d21
#
_entry.id   f59ed06d8be07a274b7002a0d5363d21
#
_cell.length_a   1.000
_cell.length_b   1.000
_cell.length_c   1.000
_cell.angle_alpha   90.00
_cell.angle_beta   90.00
_cell.angle_gamma   90.00
#
_symmetry.space_group_name_H-M   'P 1'
#
loop_
_entity.id
_entity.type
_entity.pdbx_description
1 polymer ?
#
loop_
_entity_poly.entity_id
_entity_poly.type
_entity_poly.pdbx_seq_one_letter_code
_entity_poly.pdbx_strand_id
1 'polypeptide(L)'
;MAISYGRTDIETPIHADIKETISHGIIVSNLAYLVGKELGLQEEVCYDLAVAGMLHDLGKVRLNFYMNEKVEDEILAVDETRYMRMHPSIGYAILADYDYNQTVLDAVLYHHEHYDGTGYPHNLVGKQIPLVGRIMHVCDIFGALISNRDYREGFDVETALDIMIDD
;
A
#
# COMPACT_ATOMS: atom_id res chain seq x y z
N MET A 1 24.68 -6.45 -19.25
CA MET A 1 24.52 -5.10 -18.70
C MET A 1 23.35 -5.20 -17.73
N ALA A 2 23.62 -5.45 -16.45
CA ALA A 2 22.59 -5.60 -15.46
C ALA A 2 21.93 -4.23 -15.22
N ILE A 3 20.64 -4.12 -15.51
CA ILE A 3 19.84 -2.95 -15.15
C ILE A 3 19.56 -3.11 -13.66
N SER A 4 20.30 -2.39 -12.83
CA SER A 4 20.00 -2.25 -11.42
C SER A 4 18.69 -1.47 -11.32
N TYR A 5 17.59 -2.15 -11.10
CA TYR A 5 16.37 -1.53 -10.59
C TYR A 5 16.66 -1.23 -9.13
N GLY A 6 17.06 0.00 -8.84
CA GLY A 6 17.14 0.50 -7.49
C GLY A 6 15.76 0.35 -6.83
N ARG A 7 15.73 0.07 -5.52
CA ARG A 7 14.54 -0.06 -4.66
C ARG A 7 13.39 0.78 -5.19
N THR A 8 12.38 0.12 -5.70
CA THR A 8 11.19 0.76 -6.25
C THR A 8 10.25 1.12 -5.12
N ASP A 9 10.56 2.17 -4.36
CA ASP A 9 9.50 3.00 -3.82
C ASP A 9 8.81 3.61 -5.04
N ILE A 10 7.82 2.91 -5.61
CA ILE A 10 6.98 3.44 -6.68
C ILE A 10 6.07 4.46 -6.02
N GLU A 11 6.62 5.65 -5.79
CA GLU A 11 5.88 6.79 -5.28
C GLU A 11 4.90 7.22 -6.38
N THR A 12 3.63 6.91 -6.17
CA THR A 12 2.57 7.46 -7.00
C THR A 12 2.49 8.97 -6.77
N PRO A 13 2.36 9.79 -7.83
CA PRO A 13 2.17 11.23 -7.66
C PRO A 13 0.99 11.51 -6.73
N ILE A 14 1.07 12.61 -5.98
CA ILE A 14 0.03 13.06 -5.02
C ILE A 14 -1.34 13.23 -5.68
N HIS A 15 -1.38 13.41 -7.00
CA HIS A 15 -2.59 13.48 -7.81
C HIS A 15 -3.11 12.09 -8.26
N ALA A 16 -2.98 11.05 -7.43
CA ALA A 16 -3.60 9.76 -7.74
C ALA A 16 -5.09 9.99 -8.04
N ASP A 17 -5.52 9.68 -9.26
CA ASP A 17 -6.91 9.72 -9.65
C ASP A 17 -7.69 8.78 -8.70
N ILE A 18 -8.80 9.28 -8.15
CA ILE A 18 -9.70 8.48 -7.29
C ILE A 18 -10.08 7.17 -7.98
N LYS A 19 -10.27 7.19 -9.30
CA LYS A 19 -10.55 5.99 -10.09
C LYS A 19 -9.40 4.99 -10.03
N GLU A 20 -8.15 5.46 -10.16
CA GLU A 20 -6.96 4.60 -10.06
C GLU A 20 -6.84 4.01 -8.64
N THR A 21 -7.03 4.83 -7.60
CA THR A 21 -7.01 4.38 -6.20
C THR A 21 -8.07 3.31 -5.94
N ILE A 22 -9.30 3.49 -6.43
CA ILE A 22 -10.38 2.50 -6.28
C ILE A 22 -10.05 1.22 -7.05
N SER A 23 -9.59 1.32 -8.31
CA SER A 23 -9.26 0.15 -9.13
C SER A 23 -8.14 -0.68 -8.50
N HIS A 24 -7.10 -0.02 -8.01
CA HIS A 24 -6.01 -0.66 -7.27
C HIS A 24 -6.51 -1.31 -5.98
N GLY A 25 -7.30 -0.59 -5.18
CA GLY A 25 -7.89 -1.13 -3.96
C GLY A 25 -8.72 -2.39 -4.19
N ILE A 26 -9.48 -2.48 -5.29
CA ILE A 26 -10.23 -3.69 -5.66
C ILE A 26 -9.27 -4.86 -5.94
N ILE A 27 -8.19 -4.63 -6.66
CA ILE A 27 -7.19 -5.66 -6.97
C ILE A 27 -6.54 -6.16 -5.67
N VAL A 28 -6.04 -5.25 -4.83
CA VAL A 28 -5.38 -5.59 -3.56
C VAL A 28 -6.34 -6.29 -2.61
N SER A 29 -7.60 -5.87 -2.53
CA SER A 29 -8.65 -6.50 -1.74
C SER A 29 -8.82 -7.98 -2.11
N ASN A 30 -8.98 -8.29 -3.40
CA ASN A 30 -9.13 -9.66 -3.87
C ASN A 30 -7.88 -10.51 -3.62
N LEU A 31 -6.70 -9.96 -3.89
CA LEU A 31 -5.43 -10.64 -3.65
C LEU A 31 -5.24 -10.97 -2.16
N ALA A 32 -5.45 -10.00 -1.28
CA ALA A 32 -5.27 -10.17 0.14
C ALA A 32 -6.24 -11.23 0.73
N TYR A 33 -7.49 -11.26 0.26
CA TYR A 33 -8.43 -12.31 0.61
C TYR A 33 -7.94 -13.69 0.18
N LEU A 34 -7.53 -13.83 -1.08
CA LEU A 34 -7.08 -15.11 -1.65
C LEU A 34 -5.79 -15.61 -0.97
N VAL A 35 -4.83 -14.73 -0.73
CA VAL A 35 -3.60 -15.07 0.00
C VAL A 35 -3.93 -15.51 1.43
N GLY A 36 -4.84 -14.82 2.12
CA GLY A 36 -5.31 -15.23 3.44
C GLY A 36 -5.93 -16.64 3.44
N LYS A 37 -6.74 -16.95 2.43
CA LYS A 37 -7.33 -18.28 2.24
C LYS A 37 -6.27 -19.36 2.00
N GLU A 38 -5.31 -19.12 1.12
CA GLU A 38 -4.22 -20.05 0.81
C GLU A 38 -3.31 -20.30 2.03
N LEU A 39 -3.11 -19.29 2.87
CA LEU A 39 -2.38 -19.42 4.13
C LEU A 39 -3.19 -20.14 5.23
N GLY A 40 -4.45 -20.49 4.99
CA GLY A 40 -5.32 -21.17 5.95
C GLY A 40 -5.76 -20.29 7.11
N LEU A 41 -5.82 -18.97 6.92
CA LEU A 41 -6.30 -18.05 7.94
C LEU A 41 -7.82 -18.22 8.15
N GLN A 42 -8.30 -17.83 9.33
CA GLN A 42 -9.74 -17.83 9.62
C GLN A 42 -10.50 -16.94 8.62
N GLU A 43 -11.70 -17.33 8.27
CA GLU A 43 -12.52 -16.64 7.27
C GLU A 43 -12.72 -15.15 7.59
N GLU A 44 -12.92 -14.83 8.87
CA GLU A 44 -13.05 -13.47 9.37
C GLU A 44 -11.80 -12.63 9.07
N VAL A 45 -10.60 -13.19 9.31
CA VAL A 45 -9.33 -12.51 9.00
C VAL A 45 -9.17 -12.31 7.49
N CYS A 46 -9.62 -13.25 6.66
CA CYS A 46 -9.59 -13.08 5.20
C CYS A 46 -10.50 -11.93 4.73
N TYR A 47 -11.70 -11.80 5.31
CA TYR A 47 -12.58 -10.66 5.05
C TYR A 47 -11.98 -9.34 5.53
N ASP A 48 -11.36 -9.31 6.69
CA ASP A 48 -10.67 -8.14 7.20
C ASP A 48 -9.53 -7.70 6.27
N LEU A 49 -8.74 -8.66 5.75
CA LEU A 49 -7.72 -8.40 4.74
C LEU A 49 -8.31 -7.82 3.45
N ALA A 50 -9.47 -8.33 3.00
CA ALA A 50 -10.14 -7.75 1.84
C ALA A 50 -10.58 -6.30 2.09
N VAL A 51 -11.15 -6.02 3.26
CA VAL A 51 -11.54 -4.66 3.66
C VAL A 51 -10.31 -3.76 3.73
N ALA A 52 -9.24 -4.23 4.37
CA ALA A 52 -7.99 -3.48 4.46
C ALA A 52 -7.41 -3.20 3.07
N GLY A 53 -7.42 -4.18 2.16
CA GLY A 53 -6.95 -4.02 0.78
C GLY A 53 -7.70 -2.94 0.01
N MET A 54 -9.02 -2.82 0.24
CA MET A 54 -9.81 -1.74 -0.37
C MET A 54 -9.49 -0.37 0.21
N LEU A 55 -9.10 -0.29 1.49
CA LEU A 55 -8.98 0.94 2.25
C LEU A 55 -7.54 1.36 2.59
N HIS A 56 -6.52 0.54 2.23
CA HIS A 56 -5.14 0.77 2.66
C HIS A 56 -4.60 2.17 2.28
N ASP A 57 -5.04 2.69 1.14
CA ASP A 57 -4.65 3.98 0.58
C ASP A 57 -5.59 5.14 0.93
N LEU A 58 -6.57 4.94 1.82
CA LEU A 58 -7.53 5.98 2.22
C LEU A 58 -6.84 7.25 2.71
N GLY A 59 -5.70 7.11 3.38
CA GLY A 59 -4.90 8.24 3.84
C GLY A 59 -4.36 9.10 2.70
N LYS A 60 -4.07 8.54 1.52
CA LYS A 60 -3.66 9.30 0.32
C LYS A 60 -4.79 10.22 -0.16
N VAL A 61 -6.03 9.71 -0.16
CA VAL A 61 -7.20 10.51 -0.53
C VAL A 61 -7.33 11.73 0.39
N ARG A 62 -7.12 11.53 1.70
CA ARG A 62 -7.17 12.64 2.67
C ARG A 62 -6.05 13.65 2.48
N LEU A 63 -4.83 13.18 2.19
CA LEU A 63 -3.69 14.05 1.90
C LEU A 63 -3.92 14.89 0.65
N ASN A 64 -4.47 14.31 -0.42
CA ASN A 64 -4.78 15.03 -1.66
C ASN A 64 -5.72 16.22 -1.43
N PHE A 65 -6.73 16.08 -0.56
CA PHE A 65 -7.59 17.20 -0.21
C PHE A 65 -6.82 18.35 0.46
N TYR A 66 -5.93 18.05 1.39
CA TYR A 66 -5.12 19.07 2.08
C TYR A 66 -4.12 19.76 1.16
N MET A 67 -3.51 19.02 0.23
CA MET A 67 -2.48 19.55 -0.67
C MET A 67 -3.12 20.47 -1.71
N ASN A 68 -4.27 20.10 -2.27
CA ASN A 68 -4.98 20.93 -3.26
C ASN A 68 -5.49 22.27 -2.69
N GLU A 69 -5.70 22.36 -1.39
CA GLU A 69 -6.09 23.62 -0.72
C GLU A 69 -4.89 24.56 -0.47
N LYS A 70 -3.64 24.08 -0.55
CA LYS A 70 -2.45 24.84 -0.13
C LYS A 70 -1.43 25.16 -1.22
N VAL A 71 -1.61 24.69 -2.46
CA VAL A 71 -0.57 24.81 -3.49
C VAL A 71 -0.63 26.16 -4.21
N GLU A 72 0.13 27.13 -3.74
CA GLU A 72 0.66 28.26 -4.55
C GLU A 72 2.21 28.39 -4.47
N ASP A 73 2.96 27.51 -3.82
CA ASP A 73 4.40 27.66 -3.62
C ASP A 73 5.25 26.47 -4.10
N GLU A 74 6.27 26.79 -4.93
CA GLU A 74 7.24 25.87 -5.56
C GLU A 74 8.20 25.09 -4.60
N ILE A 75 8.03 25.18 -3.28
CA ILE A 75 8.96 24.59 -2.28
C ILE A 75 8.61 23.13 -1.94
N LEU A 76 7.60 22.53 -2.56
CA LEU A 76 6.90 21.34 -2.04
C LEU A 76 7.46 19.97 -2.40
N ALA A 77 8.34 19.82 -3.40
CA ALA A 77 8.71 18.48 -3.91
C ALA A 77 9.42 17.57 -2.86
N VAL A 78 10.22 18.12 -1.96
CA VAL A 78 10.89 17.33 -0.92
C VAL A 78 9.94 16.98 0.24
N ASP A 79 8.97 17.86 0.51
CA ASP A 79 7.96 17.61 1.53
C ASP A 79 6.90 16.60 1.06
N GLU A 80 6.64 16.51 -0.25
CA GLU A 80 5.64 15.59 -0.83
C GLU A 80 5.90 14.13 -0.48
N THR A 81 7.13 13.65 -0.65
CA THR A 81 7.52 12.28 -0.26
C THR A 81 7.32 12.04 1.22
N ARG A 82 7.69 13.00 2.06
CA ARG A 82 7.51 12.90 3.51
C ARG A 82 6.03 12.85 3.89
N TYR A 83 5.19 13.69 3.27
CA TYR A 83 3.75 13.66 3.49
C TYR A 83 3.13 12.35 3.00
N MET A 84 3.58 11.84 1.84
CA MET A 84 3.09 10.59 1.32
C MET A 84 3.35 9.41 2.28
N ARG A 85 4.50 9.38 2.96
CA ARG A 85 4.80 8.37 3.98
C ARG A 85 3.90 8.43 5.23
N MET A 86 3.08 9.46 5.36
CA MET A 86 2.11 9.57 6.47
C MET A 86 0.78 8.88 6.19
N HIS A 87 0.48 8.50 4.91
CA HIS A 87 -0.83 7.96 4.58
C HIS A 87 -1.23 6.69 5.35
N PRO A 88 -0.33 5.75 5.73
CA PRO A 88 -0.74 4.60 6.52
C PRO A 88 -1.23 5.02 7.91
N SER A 89 -0.53 5.96 8.56
CA SER A 89 -0.91 6.48 9.87
C SER A 89 -2.21 7.29 9.82
N ILE A 90 -2.42 8.05 8.74
CA ILE A 90 -3.65 8.81 8.52
C ILE A 90 -4.82 7.85 8.25
N GLY A 91 -4.61 6.84 7.40
CA GLY A 91 -5.61 5.81 7.14
C GLY A 91 -6.00 5.06 8.40
N TYR A 92 -5.01 4.64 9.20
CA TYR A 92 -5.22 4.05 10.52
C TYR A 92 -6.10 4.94 11.42
N ALA A 93 -5.76 6.22 11.57
CA ALA A 93 -6.50 7.14 12.43
C ALA A 93 -7.96 7.30 11.97
N ILE A 94 -8.18 7.47 10.66
CA ILE A 94 -9.54 7.55 10.10
C ILE A 94 -10.32 6.27 10.41
N LEU A 95 -9.77 5.09 10.15
CA LEU A 95 -10.48 3.83 10.33
C LEU A 95 -10.73 3.51 11.81
N ALA A 96 -9.81 3.90 12.71
CA ALA A 96 -9.99 3.76 14.14
C ALA A 96 -11.18 4.59 14.67
N ASP A 97 -11.42 5.78 14.09
CA ASP A 97 -12.58 6.62 14.44
C ASP A 97 -13.92 5.99 13.97
N TYR A 98 -13.90 5.03 13.06
CA TYR A 98 -15.07 4.28 12.56
C TYR A 98 -15.18 2.85 13.11
N ASP A 99 -14.52 2.55 14.23
CA ASP A 99 -14.59 1.28 14.94
C ASP A 99 -14.17 0.04 14.11
N TYR A 100 -13.28 0.19 13.11
CA TYR A 100 -12.70 -0.96 12.45
C TYR A 100 -11.85 -1.78 13.43
N ASN A 101 -11.87 -3.11 13.26
CA ASN A 101 -11.12 -4.00 14.14
C ASN A 101 -9.60 -3.91 13.94
N GLN A 102 -8.83 -4.43 14.92
CA GLN A 102 -7.38 -4.31 14.94
C GLN A 102 -6.71 -5.00 13.74
N THR A 103 -7.28 -6.06 13.18
CA THR A 103 -6.77 -6.74 11.97
C THR A 103 -6.72 -5.79 10.77
N VAL A 104 -7.82 -5.05 10.53
CA VAL A 104 -7.91 -4.05 9.46
C VAL A 104 -6.94 -2.91 9.73
N LEU A 105 -6.93 -2.41 10.98
CA LEU A 105 -6.07 -1.30 11.38
C LEU A 105 -4.58 -1.63 11.21
N ASP A 106 -4.15 -2.81 11.65
CA ASP A 106 -2.76 -3.27 11.52
C ASP A 106 -2.38 -3.47 10.05
N ALA A 107 -3.27 -4.04 9.24
CA ALA A 107 -3.02 -4.24 7.82
C ALA A 107 -2.80 -2.90 7.10
N VAL A 108 -3.63 -1.89 7.41
CA VAL A 108 -3.52 -0.54 6.84
C VAL A 108 -2.28 0.21 7.36
N LEU A 109 -1.97 0.09 8.66
CA LEU A 109 -0.84 0.82 9.24
C LEU A 109 0.51 0.31 8.74
N TYR A 110 0.64 -1.02 8.57
CA TYR A 110 1.93 -1.67 8.38
C TYR A 110 2.19 -2.16 6.95
N HIS A 111 1.35 -1.80 5.97
CA HIS A 111 1.53 -2.28 4.59
C HIS A 111 2.79 -1.74 3.88
N HIS A 112 3.42 -0.70 4.40
CA HIS A 112 4.71 -0.18 3.92
C HIS A 112 5.89 -0.49 4.85
N GLU A 113 5.71 -1.37 5.83
CA GLU A 113 6.85 -1.91 6.56
C GLU A 113 7.59 -2.95 5.72
N HIS A 114 8.92 -2.87 5.68
CA HIS A 114 9.78 -3.82 5.00
C HIS A 114 10.37 -4.79 6.00
N TYR A 115 10.51 -6.06 5.60
CA TYR A 115 11.00 -7.12 6.49
C TYR A 115 12.40 -6.84 7.04
N ASP A 116 13.22 -6.07 6.33
CA ASP A 116 14.56 -5.63 6.70
C ASP A 116 14.59 -4.40 7.64
N GLY A 117 13.45 -3.79 7.95
CA GLY A 117 13.32 -2.62 8.82
C GLY A 117 13.56 -1.29 8.11
N THR A 118 13.66 -1.26 6.78
CA THR A 118 13.79 -0.01 6.00
C THR A 118 12.47 0.63 5.63
N GLY A 119 11.34 -0.03 5.98
CA GLY A 119 9.99 0.44 5.73
C GLY A 119 9.54 1.56 6.66
N TYR A 120 8.25 1.86 6.65
CA TYR A 120 7.61 2.88 7.48
C TYR A 120 6.19 2.47 7.87
N PRO A 121 5.54 3.06 8.90
CA PRO A 121 5.97 4.24 9.66
C PRO A 121 6.86 3.96 10.88
N HIS A 122 6.98 2.71 11.33
CA HIS A 122 7.63 2.36 12.60
C HIS A 122 9.00 1.70 12.43
N ASN A 123 9.42 1.36 11.20
CA ASN A 123 10.67 0.67 10.88
C ASN A 123 10.79 -0.68 11.61
N LEU A 124 9.70 -1.45 11.62
CA LEU A 124 9.64 -2.76 12.25
C LEU A 124 10.47 -3.78 11.48
N VAL A 125 11.12 -4.71 12.22
CA VAL A 125 12.00 -5.72 11.61
C VAL A 125 11.37 -7.11 11.69
N GLY A 126 11.34 -7.81 10.58
CA GLY A 126 11.01 -9.22 10.53
C GLY A 126 9.59 -9.51 11.07
N LYS A 127 9.51 -10.38 12.08
CA LYS A 127 8.23 -10.79 12.70
C LYS A 127 7.63 -9.76 13.66
N GLN A 128 8.28 -8.63 13.90
CA GLN A 128 7.65 -7.49 14.59
C GLN A 128 6.50 -6.90 13.75
N ILE A 129 6.59 -7.03 12.41
CA ILE A 129 5.51 -6.65 11.51
C ILE A 129 4.39 -7.69 11.66
N PRO A 130 3.16 -7.29 12.00
CA PRO A 130 2.02 -8.19 12.04
C PRO A 130 1.87 -8.96 10.72
N LEU A 131 1.41 -10.21 10.79
CA LEU A 131 1.26 -11.05 9.58
C LEU A 131 0.38 -10.36 8.54
N VAL A 132 -0.71 -9.73 8.96
CA VAL A 132 -1.65 -9.03 8.06
C VAL A 132 -0.99 -7.85 7.35
N GLY A 133 -0.09 -7.11 8.00
CA GLY A 133 0.71 -6.06 7.37
C GLY A 133 1.65 -6.61 6.30
N ARG A 134 2.32 -7.75 6.58
CA ARG A 134 3.20 -8.43 5.60
C ARG A 134 2.41 -8.95 4.38
N ILE A 135 1.22 -9.51 4.61
CA ILE A 135 0.33 -9.93 3.52
C ILE A 135 -0.07 -8.73 2.67
N MET A 136 -0.48 -7.64 3.31
CA MET A 136 -0.86 -6.42 2.61
C MET A 136 0.28 -5.85 1.78
N HIS A 137 1.51 -5.81 2.32
CA HIS A 137 2.69 -5.36 1.61
C HIS A 137 2.91 -6.11 0.28
N VAL A 138 2.88 -7.44 0.33
CA VAL A 138 3.05 -8.28 -0.86
C VAL A 138 1.92 -8.07 -1.86
N CYS A 139 0.68 -8.00 -1.40
CA CYS A 139 -0.48 -7.80 -2.26
C CYS A 139 -0.50 -6.41 -2.92
N ASP A 140 -0.08 -5.38 -2.20
CA ASP A 140 0.03 -4.01 -2.70
C ASP A 140 1.06 -3.91 -3.82
N ILE A 141 2.29 -4.40 -3.59
CA ILE A 141 3.36 -4.42 -4.60
C ILE A 141 2.91 -5.19 -5.84
N PHE A 142 2.39 -6.42 -5.67
CA PHE A 142 1.94 -7.22 -6.80
C PHE A 142 0.80 -6.53 -7.56
N GLY A 143 -0.20 -6.01 -6.85
CA GLY A 143 -1.30 -5.25 -7.42
C GLY A 143 -0.82 -4.02 -8.21
N ALA A 144 0.18 -3.31 -7.70
CA ALA A 144 0.78 -2.18 -8.38
C ALA A 144 1.54 -2.59 -9.65
N LEU A 145 2.25 -3.72 -9.64
CA LEU A 145 2.99 -4.22 -10.80
C LEU A 145 2.07 -4.64 -11.95
N ILE A 146 0.98 -5.34 -11.69
CA ILE A 146 0.05 -5.84 -12.71
C ILE A 146 -0.98 -4.81 -13.18
N SER A 147 -1.11 -3.67 -12.47
CA SER A 147 -2.06 -2.61 -12.84
C SER A 147 -1.51 -1.73 -13.96
N ASN A 148 -2.40 -1.35 -14.89
CA ASN A 148 -2.09 -0.27 -15.83
C ASN A 148 -2.05 1.06 -15.08
N ARG A 149 -1.05 1.86 -15.37
CA ARG A 149 -0.87 3.23 -14.90
C ARG A 149 -0.88 4.18 -16.10
N ASP A 150 -1.20 5.44 -15.91
CA ASP A 150 -1.24 6.43 -17.00
C ASP A 150 0.07 6.50 -17.81
N TYR A 151 1.20 6.17 -17.18
CA TYR A 151 2.53 6.22 -17.77
C TYR A 151 3.13 4.83 -18.10
N ARG A 152 2.43 3.72 -17.81
CA ARG A 152 2.95 2.36 -17.97
C ARG A 152 1.82 1.33 -18.05
N GLU A 153 1.92 0.39 -18.99
CA GLU A 153 1.10 -0.83 -18.95
C GLU A 153 1.51 -1.73 -17.78
N GLY A 154 0.56 -2.48 -17.23
CA GLY A 154 0.82 -3.48 -16.21
C GLY A 154 1.74 -4.58 -16.75
N PHE A 155 2.60 -5.12 -15.90
CA PHE A 155 3.37 -6.31 -16.23
C PHE A 155 2.45 -7.54 -16.29
N ASP A 156 2.83 -8.54 -17.09
CA ASP A 156 2.23 -9.85 -16.96
C ASP A 156 2.60 -10.50 -15.62
N VAL A 157 1.84 -11.51 -15.21
CA VAL A 157 1.95 -12.13 -13.89
C VAL A 157 3.34 -12.72 -13.64
N GLU A 158 3.94 -13.38 -14.65
CA GLU A 158 5.23 -14.04 -14.54
C GLU A 158 6.32 -13.01 -14.30
N THR A 159 6.35 -11.95 -15.12
CA THR A 159 7.28 -10.83 -14.96
C THR A 159 7.12 -10.13 -13.60
N ALA A 160 5.89 -9.92 -13.14
CA ALA A 160 5.62 -9.30 -11.84
C ALA A 160 6.16 -10.15 -10.69
N LEU A 161 5.99 -11.47 -10.73
CA LEU A 161 6.52 -12.38 -9.73
C LEU A 161 8.06 -12.44 -9.75
N ASP A 162 8.68 -12.46 -10.93
CA ASP A 162 10.14 -12.44 -11.06
C ASP A 162 10.72 -11.16 -10.42
N ILE A 163 10.12 -10.00 -10.68
CA ILE A 163 10.54 -8.73 -10.05
C ILE A 163 10.47 -8.83 -8.52
N MET A 164 9.39 -9.40 -7.97
CA MET A 164 9.19 -9.49 -6.52
C MET A 164 10.11 -10.51 -5.84
N ILE A 165 10.63 -11.50 -6.57
CA ILE A 165 11.56 -12.51 -6.03
C ILE A 165 13.01 -12.00 -6.04
N ASP A 166 13.35 -11.15 -7.00
CA ASP A 166 14.71 -10.62 -7.19
C ASP A 166 15.01 -9.41 -6.28
N ASP A 167 13.98 -8.77 -5.70
CA ASP A 167 14.07 -7.65 -4.74
C ASP A 167 14.11 -8.19 -3.29
#